data_1143526585218a8f8d0b240453adf20d
#
_entry.id   1143526585218a8f8d0b240453adf20d
#
_cell.length_a   1.000
_cell.length_b   1.000
_cell.length_c   1.000
_cell.angle_alpha   90.00
_cell.angle_beta   90.00
_cell.angle_gamma   90.00
#
_symmetry.space_group_name_H-M   'P 1'
#
loop_
_entity.id
_entity.type
_entity.pdbx_description
1 polymer ?
#
loop_
_entity_poly.entity_id
_entity_poly.type
_entity_poly.pdbx_seq_one_letter_code
_entity_poly.pdbx_strand_id
1 'polypeptide(L)'
;MSNVADTIQRMQSKFNPSAAAGLDLVFQFNITDAENYYLVVKDGTCDFQRGESADANVTLIMDSETMQGITSGETDGMQAFMAGKLRAEGDMMLALKLSELFPN
;
A
#
# COMPACT_ATOMS: atom_id res chain seq x y z
N MET A 1 -16.88 -8.91 5.49
CA MET A 1 -16.85 -7.82 4.52
C MET A 1 -15.58 -7.03 4.66
N SER A 2 -14.84 -6.86 3.58
CA SER A 2 -13.61 -6.09 3.61
C SER A 2 -13.92 -4.64 3.92
N ASN A 3 -13.17 -4.06 4.86
CA ASN A 3 -13.30 -2.65 5.21
C ASN A 3 -11.92 -2.01 5.01
N VAL A 4 -11.81 -1.18 3.97
CA VAL A 4 -10.54 -0.57 3.61
C VAL A 4 -10.03 0.33 4.74
N ALA A 5 -10.92 1.04 5.43
CA ALA A 5 -10.50 1.88 6.55
C ALA A 5 -9.85 1.07 7.66
N ASP A 6 -10.41 -0.10 7.99
CA ASP A 6 -9.81 -0.99 8.99
C ASP A 6 -8.48 -1.55 8.52
N THR A 7 -8.38 -1.87 7.23
CA THR A 7 -7.13 -2.35 6.64
C THR A 7 -6.05 -1.29 6.75
N ILE A 8 -6.39 -0.04 6.46
CA ILE A 8 -5.45 1.08 6.57
C ILE A 8 -5.00 1.27 8.02
N GLN A 9 -5.91 1.16 8.99
CA GLN A 9 -5.55 1.26 10.39
C GLN A 9 -4.56 0.17 10.80
N ARG A 10 -4.76 -1.06 10.30
CA ARG A 10 -3.82 -2.15 10.54
C ARG A 10 -2.45 -1.84 9.95
N MET A 11 -2.42 -1.32 8.74
CA MET A 11 -1.16 -0.94 8.11
C MET A 11 -0.44 0.11 8.94
N GLN A 12 -1.16 1.13 9.39
CA GLN A 12 -0.55 2.18 10.22
C GLN A 12 0.04 1.61 11.50
N SER A 13 -0.62 0.63 12.11
CA SER A 13 -0.12 0.03 13.35
C SER A 13 1.13 -0.82 13.13
N LYS A 14 1.38 -1.26 11.91
CA LYS A 14 2.54 -2.08 11.56
C LYS A 14 3.66 -1.28 10.92
N PHE A 15 3.48 0.03 10.76
CA PHE A 15 4.46 0.88 10.09
C PHE A 15 5.82 0.81 10.79
N ASN A 16 6.86 0.61 10.00
CA ASN A 16 8.23 0.53 10.49
C ASN A 16 8.98 1.83 10.17
N PRO A 17 9.08 2.76 11.13
CA PRO A 17 9.75 4.04 10.88
C PRO A 17 11.22 3.89 10.47
N SER A 18 11.88 2.84 10.96
CA SER A 18 13.29 2.60 10.61
C SER A 18 13.47 2.34 9.12
N ALA A 19 12.54 1.59 8.51
CA ALA A 19 12.58 1.33 7.07
C ALA A 19 12.24 2.57 6.27
N ALA A 20 11.54 3.54 6.86
CA ALA A 20 11.13 4.76 6.21
C ALA A 20 12.18 5.88 6.30
N ALA A 21 13.25 5.68 7.05
CA ALA A 21 14.26 6.72 7.26
C ALA A 21 14.84 7.19 5.92
N GLY A 22 14.79 8.49 5.68
CA GLY A 22 15.32 9.09 4.45
C GLY A 22 14.43 8.94 3.23
N LEU A 23 13.25 8.32 3.35
CA LEU A 23 12.34 8.17 2.24
C LEU A 23 11.38 9.37 2.13
N ASP A 24 11.06 9.73 0.89
CA ASP A 24 10.07 10.75 0.56
C ASP A 24 9.32 10.23 -0.66
N LEU A 25 8.28 9.42 -0.41
CA LEU A 25 7.58 8.66 -1.44
C LEU A 25 6.07 8.81 -1.30
N VAL A 26 5.38 8.70 -2.42
CA VAL A 26 3.92 8.65 -2.45
C VAL A 26 3.48 7.39 -3.17
N PHE A 27 2.66 6.61 -2.51
CA PHE A 27 2.06 5.39 -3.07
C PHE A 27 0.57 5.64 -3.28
N GLN A 28 0.10 5.39 -4.49
CA GLN A 28 -1.32 5.50 -4.81
C GLN A 28 -1.95 4.11 -4.76
N PHE A 29 -3.02 3.98 -3.99
CA PHE A 29 -3.78 2.73 -3.91
C PHE A 29 -5.13 2.94 -4.60
N ASN A 30 -5.31 2.30 -5.76
CA ASN A 30 -6.57 2.33 -6.48
C ASN A 30 -7.32 1.04 -6.16
N ILE A 31 -8.34 1.17 -5.33
CA ILE A 31 -9.12 0.03 -4.86
C ILE A 31 -10.34 -0.09 -5.77
N THR A 32 -10.41 -1.19 -6.52
CA THR A 32 -11.39 -1.31 -7.60
C THR A 32 -12.84 -1.37 -7.13
N ASP A 33 -13.07 -1.80 -5.88
CA ASP A 33 -14.41 -1.94 -5.32
C ASP A 33 -14.66 -1.03 -4.11
N ALA A 34 -13.81 -0.01 -3.93
CA ALA A 34 -13.92 0.90 -2.79
C ALA A 34 -13.28 2.24 -3.16
N GLU A 35 -13.12 3.12 -2.18
CA GLU A 35 -12.50 4.42 -2.39
C GLU A 35 -10.99 4.27 -2.57
N ASN A 36 -10.41 5.16 -3.38
CA ASN A 36 -8.98 5.22 -3.55
C ASN A 36 -8.33 5.98 -2.39
N TYR A 37 -7.10 5.59 -2.08
CA TYR A 37 -6.29 6.24 -1.05
C TYR A 37 -4.89 6.45 -1.58
N TYR A 38 -4.17 7.41 -1.02
CA TYR A 38 -2.73 7.51 -1.25
C TYR A 38 -2.02 7.62 0.08
N LEU A 39 -0.79 7.14 0.07
CA LEU A 39 0.07 7.07 1.25
C LEU A 39 1.28 7.95 1.03
N VAL A 40 1.49 8.91 1.92
CA VAL A 40 2.70 9.74 1.91
C VAL A 40 3.64 9.24 2.99
N VAL A 41 4.85 8.84 2.57
CA VAL A 41 5.91 8.40 3.48
C VAL A 41 6.98 9.47 3.46
N LYS A 42 7.16 10.16 4.59
CA LYS A 42 8.06 11.29 4.68
C LYS A 42 8.51 11.50 6.11
N ASP A 43 9.77 11.85 6.31
CA ASP A 43 10.32 12.19 7.62
C ASP A 43 10.11 11.10 8.68
N GLY A 44 10.15 9.83 8.25
CA GLY A 44 9.95 8.70 9.16
C GLY A 44 8.51 8.50 9.60
N THR A 45 7.56 9.08 8.89
CA THR A 45 6.13 8.95 9.18
C THR A 45 5.37 8.46 7.97
N CYS A 46 4.16 7.99 8.18
CA CYS A 46 3.25 7.64 7.09
C CYS A 46 1.91 8.33 7.32
N ASP A 47 1.29 8.79 6.22
CA ASP A 47 0.02 9.48 6.27
C ASP A 47 -0.85 8.97 5.12
N PHE A 48 -1.99 8.37 5.48
CA PHE A 48 -2.95 7.89 4.49
C PHE A 48 -4.01 8.97 4.27
N GLN A 49 -4.22 9.32 3.01
CA GLN A 49 -5.23 10.29 2.60
C GLN A 49 -6.19 9.63 1.62
N ARG A 50 -7.45 10.02 1.70
CA ARG A 50 -8.47 9.54 0.77
C ARG A 50 -8.35 10.32 -0.54
N GLY A 51 -8.45 9.61 -1.66
CA GLY A 51 -8.45 10.25 -2.98
C GLY A 51 -7.25 9.84 -3.81
N GLU A 52 -6.87 10.72 -4.73
CA GLU A 52 -5.78 10.45 -5.67
C GLU A 52 -4.72 11.54 -5.58
N SER A 53 -3.47 11.11 -5.67
CA SER A 53 -2.33 12.03 -5.69
C SER A 53 -1.79 12.17 -7.10
N ALA A 54 -1.52 13.40 -7.52
CA ALA A 54 -0.88 13.66 -8.81
C ALA A 54 0.61 13.33 -8.80
N ASP A 55 1.19 13.17 -7.61
CA ASP A 55 2.64 13.02 -7.45
C ASP A 55 3.04 11.60 -7.06
N ALA A 56 2.18 10.60 -7.28
CA ALA A 56 2.47 9.24 -6.87
C ALA A 56 3.68 8.68 -7.62
N ASN A 57 4.60 8.08 -6.87
CA ASN A 57 5.77 7.41 -7.42
C ASN A 57 5.42 6.04 -7.98
N VAL A 58 4.42 5.40 -7.40
CA VAL A 58 3.92 4.12 -7.87
C VAL A 58 2.42 4.05 -7.57
N THR A 59 1.68 3.41 -8.48
CA THR A 59 0.24 3.17 -8.31
C THR A 59 0.00 1.67 -8.22
N LEU A 60 -0.69 1.27 -7.16
CA LEU A 60 -1.05 -0.12 -6.92
C LEU A 60 -2.55 -0.28 -7.08
N ILE A 61 -2.95 -1.20 -7.94
CA ILE A 61 -4.36 -1.41 -8.29
C ILE A 61 -4.78 -2.80 -7.84
N MET A 62 -5.80 -2.88 -7.00
CA MET A 62 -6.27 -4.15 -6.44
C MET A 62 -7.67 -3.97 -5.88
N ASP A 63 -8.36 -5.07 -5.59
CA ASP A 63 -9.63 -4.98 -4.87
C ASP A 63 -9.37 -4.98 -3.36
N SER A 64 -10.41 -4.68 -2.59
CA SER A 64 -10.28 -4.58 -1.13
C SER A 64 -9.92 -5.90 -0.49
N GLU A 65 -10.42 -7.01 -1.02
CA GLU A 65 -10.10 -8.33 -0.50
C GLU A 65 -8.63 -8.66 -0.66
N THR A 66 -8.05 -8.35 -1.83
CA THR A 66 -6.63 -8.56 -2.08
C THR A 66 -5.79 -7.70 -1.14
N MET A 67 -6.16 -6.45 -0.96
CA MET A 67 -5.46 -5.54 -0.05
C MET A 67 -5.49 -6.09 1.38
N GLN A 68 -6.65 -6.55 1.83
CA GLN A 68 -6.79 -7.12 3.16
C GLN A 68 -5.92 -8.37 3.33
N GLY A 69 -5.92 -9.25 2.33
CA GLY A 69 -5.13 -10.47 2.38
C GLY A 69 -3.64 -10.19 2.47
N ILE A 70 -3.15 -9.24 1.68
CA ILE A 70 -1.73 -8.85 1.71
C ILE A 70 -1.38 -8.24 3.06
N THR A 71 -2.24 -7.38 3.58
CA THR A 71 -1.99 -6.68 4.85
C THR A 71 -2.00 -7.65 6.04
N SER A 72 -2.86 -8.66 6.00
CA SER A 72 -2.95 -9.64 7.08
C SER A 72 -1.90 -10.75 7.00
N GLY A 73 -1.19 -10.83 5.87
CA GLY A 73 -0.20 -11.88 5.65
C GLY A 73 -0.76 -13.16 5.06
N GLU A 74 -2.07 -13.23 4.81
CA GLU A 74 -2.70 -14.40 4.20
C GLU A 74 -2.31 -14.55 2.72
N THR A 75 -2.06 -13.44 2.06
CA THR A 75 -1.70 -13.40 0.65
C THR A 75 -0.34 -12.74 0.51
N ASP A 76 0.55 -13.41 -0.24
CA ASP A 76 1.83 -12.83 -0.59
C ASP A 76 1.61 -11.82 -1.72
N GLY A 77 2.09 -10.58 -1.55
CA GLY A 77 1.95 -9.55 -2.57
C GLY A 77 2.53 -9.95 -3.92
N MET A 78 3.67 -10.65 -3.92
CA MET A 78 4.28 -11.12 -5.14
C MET A 78 3.39 -12.15 -5.84
N GLN A 79 2.79 -13.07 -5.09
CA GLN A 79 1.87 -14.06 -5.65
C GLN A 79 0.62 -13.38 -6.20
N ALA A 80 0.10 -12.38 -5.50
CA ALA A 80 -1.06 -11.63 -5.99
C ALA A 80 -0.73 -10.92 -7.31
N PHE A 81 0.48 -10.38 -7.41
CA PHE A 81 0.94 -9.73 -8.63
C PHE A 81 1.02 -10.73 -9.78
N MET A 82 1.61 -11.89 -9.55
CA MET A 82 1.73 -12.93 -10.57
C MET A 82 0.38 -13.50 -10.98
N ALA A 83 -0.57 -13.54 -10.06
CA ALA A 83 -1.92 -14.04 -10.34
C ALA A 83 -2.81 -13.00 -11.03
N GLY A 84 -2.33 -11.78 -11.22
CA GLY A 84 -3.10 -10.71 -11.84
C GLY A 84 -4.08 -10.03 -10.91
N LYS A 85 -4.02 -10.31 -9.61
CA LYS A 85 -4.89 -9.68 -8.61
C LYS A 85 -4.37 -8.34 -8.15
N LEU A 86 -3.07 -8.12 -8.26
CA LEU A 86 -2.41 -6.86 -7.94
C LEU A 86 -1.70 -6.36 -9.19
N ARG A 87 -1.99 -5.12 -9.56
CA ARG A 87 -1.30 -4.47 -10.67
C ARG A 87 -0.51 -3.30 -10.12
N ALA A 88 0.61 -3.02 -10.74
CA ALA A 88 1.47 -1.91 -10.33
C ALA A 88 1.88 -1.11 -11.56
N GLU A 89 1.79 0.21 -11.44
CA GLU A 89 2.22 1.14 -12.47
C GLU A 89 3.22 2.11 -11.86
N GLY A 90 4.27 2.43 -12.60
CA GLY A 90 5.32 3.30 -12.12
C GLY A 90 6.53 2.49 -11.69
N ASP A 91 7.18 2.90 -10.60
CA ASP A 91 8.41 2.28 -10.13
C ASP A 91 8.14 1.00 -9.33
N MET A 92 8.35 -0.14 -9.98
CA MET A 92 8.13 -1.45 -9.37
C MET A 92 9.00 -1.69 -8.14
N MET A 93 10.19 -1.11 -8.11
CA MET A 93 11.08 -1.27 -6.95
C MET A 93 10.47 -0.64 -5.71
N LEU A 94 9.72 0.44 -5.87
CA LEU A 94 9.04 1.07 -4.75
C LEU A 94 7.88 0.24 -4.22
N ALA A 95 7.24 -0.54 -5.09
CA ALA A 95 6.19 -1.45 -4.65
C ALA A 95 6.74 -2.48 -3.65
N LEU A 96 7.98 -2.93 -3.85
CA LEU A 96 8.63 -3.86 -2.94
C LEU A 96 8.95 -3.22 -1.59
N LYS A 97 9.14 -1.90 -1.55
CA LYS A 97 9.38 -1.18 -0.31
C LYS A 97 8.21 -1.29 0.66
N LEU A 98 7.00 -1.47 0.17
CA LEU A 98 5.84 -1.57 1.04
C LEU A 98 5.94 -2.74 2.01
N SER A 99 6.55 -3.86 1.61
CA SER A 99 6.71 -4.99 2.50
C SER A 99 7.72 -4.70 3.63
N GLU A 100 8.66 -3.79 3.40
CA GLU A 100 9.59 -3.35 4.44
C GLU A 100 8.96 -2.30 5.36
N LEU A 101 8.13 -1.42 4.80
CA LEU A 101 7.47 -0.37 5.56
C LEU A 101 6.36 -0.91 6.45
N PHE A 102 5.69 -1.96 5.99
CA PHE A 102 4.56 -2.56 6.70
C PHE A 102 4.76 -4.08 6.81
N PRO A 103 5.72 -4.52 7.63
CA PRO A 103 5.95 -5.96 7.80
C PRO A 103 4.78 -6.62 8.53
N ASN A 104 4.59 -7.89 8.27
CA ASN A 104 3.56 -8.69 8.94
C ASN A 104 4.10 -9.31 10.24
#